data_aea06e050139afb2352bb3849f800402
#
_entry.id   aea06e050139afb2352bb3849f800402
#
_cell.length_a   1.000
_cell.length_b   1.000
_cell.length_c   1.000
_cell.angle_alpha   90.00
_cell.angle_beta   90.00
_cell.angle_gamma   90.00
#
_symmetry.space_group_name_H-M   'P 1'
#
loop_
_entity.id
_entity.type
_entity.pdbx_description
1 polymer ?
#
loop_
_entity_poly.entity_id
_entity_poly.type
_entity_poly.pdbx_seq_one_letter_code
_entity_poly.pdbx_strand_id
1 'polypeptide(L)'
;MPLEPGDPAPPVTAATQKGERVTVDFEDPTVLFFYPADATPGCTTEANQFDRELETYRDAGVAVYGVSTDDVDSHAAFADEEDLGVTLLADPDAKIAEAFGVEVEEGRAARTTFVCAGGQICGLYEGVRPDGHARNV
;
A
#
# COMPACT_ATOMS: atom_id res chain seq x y z
N MET A 1 -3.86 -2.61 16.77
CA MET A 1 -2.39 -2.52 16.81
C MET A 1 -1.82 -3.08 15.52
N PRO A 2 -0.96 -2.34 14.81
CA PRO A 2 -0.34 -2.85 13.60
C PRO A 2 0.55 -4.06 13.87
N LEU A 3 0.68 -4.91 12.87
CA LEU A 3 1.66 -6.00 12.93
C LEU A 3 3.06 -5.40 13.03
N GLU A 4 3.95 -6.13 13.69
CA GLU A 4 5.31 -5.65 13.96
C GLU A 4 6.34 -6.49 13.20
N PRO A 5 7.58 -6.00 13.04
CA PRO A 5 8.65 -6.79 12.45
C PRO A 5 8.79 -8.13 13.16
N GLY A 6 8.85 -9.20 12.38
CA GLY A 6 8.88 -10.57 12.88
C GLY A 6 7.53 -11.27 12.87
N ASP A 7 6.42 -10.52 12.78
CA ASP A 7 5.10 -11.13 12.69
C ASP A 7 4.87 -11.70 11.30
N PRO A 8 4.07 -12.78 11.16
CA PRO A 8 3.69 -13.26 9.85
C PRO A 8 2.89 -12.20 9.09
N ALA A 9 3.17 -12.05 7.79
CA ALA A 9 2.38 -11.19 6.90
C ALA A 9 1.28 -12.05 6.28
N PRO A 10 0.00 -11.83 6.66
CA PRO A 10 -1.08 -12.66 6.12
C PRO A 10 -1.27 -12.40 4.62
N PRO A 11 -1.41 -13.45 3.80
CA PRO A 11 -1.70 -13.27 2.38
C PRO A 11 -2.99 -12.49 2.19
N VAL A 12 -3.01 -11.63 1.18
CA VAL A 12 -4.19 -10.83 0.87
C VAL A 12 -4.61 -11.04 -0.58
N THR A 13 -5.91 -10.99 -0.84
CA THR A 13 -6.47 -11.02 -2.19
C THR A 13 -7.36 -9.80 -2.34
N ALA A 14 -7.12 -9.03 -3.39
CA ALA A 14 -7.87 -7.81 -3.64
C ALA A 14 -7.90 -7.48 -5.12
N ALA A 15 -8.85 -6.62 -5.51
CA ALA A 15 -8.92 -6.10 -6.88
C ALA A 15 -7.97 -4.91 -7.01
N THR A 16 -7.29 -4.82 -8.16
CA THR A 16 -6.44 -3.68 -8.50
C THR A 16 -7.28 -2.57 -9.15
N GLN A 17 -6.64 -1.43 -9.42
CA GLN A 17 -7.28 -0.33 -10.14
C GLN A 17 -7.74 -0.73 -11.56
N LYS A 18 -7.24 -1.84 -12.08
CA LYS A 18 -7.66 -2.37 -13.37
C LYS A 18 -8.81 -3.39 -13.27
N GLY A 19 -9.31 -3.62 -12.05
CA GLY A 19 -10.35 -4.59 -11.80
C GLY A 19 -9.89 -6.04 -11.76
N GLU A 20 -8.59 -6.28 -11.83
CA GLU A 20 -8.01 -7.62 -11.76
C GLU A 20 -7.81 -8.03 -10.31
N ARG A 21 -8.17 -9.26 -9.96
CA ARG A 21 -7.91 -9.78 -8.61
C ARG A 21 -6.51 -10.37 -8.56
N VAL A 22 -5.76 -9.95 -7.56
CA VAL A 22 -4.41 -10.46 -7.31
C VAL A 22 -4.30 -10.98 -5.88
N THR A 23 -3.45 -11.99 -5.68
CA THR A 23 -3.12 -12.48 -4.35
C THR A 23 -1.65 -12.18 -4.08
N VAL A 24 -1.40 -11.54 -2.94
CA VAL A 24 -0.04 -11.20 -2.51
C VAL A 24 0.28 -12.06 -1.29
N ASP A 25 1.31 -12.91 -1.39
CA ASP A 25 1.70 -13.83 -0.32
C ASP A 25 2.90 -13.33 0.49
N PHE A 26 3.51 -12.24 0.08
CA PHE A 26 4.65 -11.59 0.76
C PHE A 26 5.91 -12.47 0.87
N GLU A 27 6.01 -13.54 0.09
CA GLU A 27 7.23 -14.35 0.04
C GLU A 27 8.40 -13.56 -0.56
N ASP A 28 8.14 -12.86 -1.66
CA ASP A 28 9.12 -11.97 -2.27
C ASP A 28 9.10 -10.61 -1.57
N PRO A 29 10.21 -9.86 -1.59
CA PRO A 29 10.24 -8.53 -0.98
C PRO A 29 9.12 -7.64 -1.52
N THR A 30 8.34 -7.06 -0.61
CA THR A 30 7.14 -6.28 -0.96
C THR A 30 7.01 -5.09 -0.03
N VAL A 31 6.68 -3.93 -0.61
CA VAL A 31 6.27 -2.74 0.15
C VAL A 31 4.76 -2.59 0.02
N LEU A 32 4.07 -2.53 1.15
CA LEU A 32 2.63 -2.35 1.22
C LEU A 32 2.35 -1.05 1.98
N PHE A 33 1.92 -0.01 1.28
CA PHE A 33 1.64 1.27 1.94
C PHE A 33 0.13 1.53 2.00
N PHE A 34 -0.36 1.71 3.24
CA PHE A 34 -1.75 2.09 3.50
C PHE A 34 -1.83 3.61 3.51
N TYR A 35 -2.86 4.15 2.89
CA TYR A 35 -3.11 5.59 2.87
C TYR A 35 -4.60 5.87 3.06
N PRO A 36 -4.96 7.06 3.60
CA PRO A 36 -6.35 7.35 3.97
C PRO A 36 -7.34 7.38 2.81
N ALA A 37 -7.03 8.04 1.71
CA ALA A 37 -7.98 8.18 0.61
C ALA A 37 -7.31 8.63 -0.68
N ASP A 38 -7.85 8.17 -1.82
CA ASP A 38 -7.43 8.62 -3.15
C ASP A 38 -7.66 10.14 -3.30
N ALA A 39 -6.81 10.76 -4.13
CA ALA A 39 -6.93 12.16 -4.54
C ALA A 39 -6.89 13.20 -3.42
N THR A 40 -6.47 12.82 -2.20
CA THR A 40 -6.15 13.80 -1.16
C THR A 40 -4.71 14.28 -1.36
N PRO A 41 -4.36 15.54 -0.96
CA PRO A 41 -3.02 16.07 -1.24
C PRO A 41 -1.87 15.23 -0.69
N GLY A 42 -1.96 14.77 0.56
CA GLY A 42 -0.92 13.93 1.16
C GLY A 42 -0.79 12.57 0.51
N CYS A 43 -1.92 11.93 0.19
CA CYS A 43 -1.92 10.63 -0.46
C CYS A 43 -1.45 10.72 -1.90
N THR A 44 -1.80 11.79 -2.62
CA THR A 44 -1.31 12.04 -3.96
C THR A 44 0.21 12.20 -3.96
N THR A 45 0.75 12.95 -3.01
CA THR A 45 2.21 13.12 -2.85
C THR A 45 2.88 11.78 -2.60
N GLU A 46 2.36 10.98 -1.66
CA GLU A 46 2.92 9.67 -1.32
C GLU A 46 2.90 8.72 -2.52
N ALA A 47 1.74 8.61 -3.20
CA ALA A 47 1.60 7.73 -4.35
C ALA A 47 2.54 8.12 -5.48
N ASN A 48 2.66 9.42 -5.77
CA ASN A 48 3.57 9.91 -6.80
C ASN A 48 5.03 9.64 -6.45
N GLN A 49 5.41 9.74 -5.19
CA GLN A 49 6.78 9.45 -4.77
C GLN A 49 7.12 7.97 -4.88
N PHE A 50 6.21 7.09 -4.46
CA PHE A 50 6.40 5.66 -4.68
C PHE A 50 6.47 5.33 -6.17
N ASP A 51 5.64 5.99 -6.98
CA ASP A 51 5.64 5.77 -8.42
C ASP A 51 6.98 6.20 -9.06
N ARG A 52 7.54 7.33 -8.64
CA ARG A 52 8.87 7.77 -9.12
C ARG A 52 10.00 6.82 -8.75
N GLU A 53 9.90 6.19 -7.58
CA GLU A 53 10.90 5.22 -7.10
C GLU A 53 10.60 3.79 -7.55
N LEU A 54 9.51 3.58 -8.28
CA LEU A 54 9.03 2.24 -8.66
C LEU A 54 10.07 1.44 -9.42
N GLU A 55 10.75 2.07 -10.37
CA GLU A 55 11.79 1.42 -11.15
C GLU A 55 12.95 0.96 -10.25
N THR A 56 13.34 1.79 -9.29
CA THR A 56 14.37 1.45 -8.31
C THR A 56 13.95 0.23 -7.48
N TYR A 57 12.68 0.19 -7.03
CA TYR A 57 12.17 -0.96 -6.31
C TYR A 57 12.15 -2.21 -7.19
N ARG A 58 11.70 -2.10 -8.43
CA ARG A 58 11.67 -3.22 -9.38
C ARG A 58 13.06 -3.76 -9.65
N ASP A 59 14.05 -2.88 -9.83
CA ASP A 59 15.46 -3.27 -10.06
C ASP A 59 16.02 -4.01 -8.84
N ALA A 60 15.55 -3.71 -7.66
CA ALA A 60 15.93 -4.40 -6.42
C ALA A 60 15.11 -5.67 -6.18
N GLY A 61 14.17 -6.02 -7.06
CA GLY A 61 13.31 -7.18 -6.90
C GLY A 61 12.17 -6.98 -5.90
N VAL A 62 11.77 -5.73 -5.65
CA VAL A 62 10.75 -5.39 -4.66
C VAL A 62 9.45 -4.96 -5.35
N ALA A 63 8.34 -5.60 -4.98
CA ALA A 63 7.00 -5.21 -5.44
C ALA A 63 6.45 -4.12 -4.53
N VAL A 64 5.65 -3.20 -5.09
CA VAL A 64 5.05 -2.10 -4.34
C VAL A 64 3.54 -2.07 -4.57
N TYR A 65 2.77 -2.04 -3.47
CA TYR A 65 1.31 -1.96 -3.52
C TYR A 65 0.82 -0.86 -2.58
N GLY A 66 -0.10 -0.02 -3.08
CA GLY A 66 -0.82 0.93 -2.25
C GLY A 66 -2.19 0.38 -1.88
N VAL A 67 -2.65 0.64 -0.67
CA VAL A 67 -3.95 0.15 -0.17
C VAL A 67 -4.72 1.28 0.47
N SER A 68 -5.99 1.43 0.11
CA SER A 68 -6.92 2.29 0.84
C SER A 68 -8.31 1.65 0.83
N THR A 69 -9.23 2.22 1.60
CA THR A 69 -10.62 1.76 1.65
C THR A 69 -11.46 2.25 0.46
N ASP A 70 -10.86 2.95 -0.49
CA ASP A 70 -11.51 3.34 -1.73
C ASP A 70 -11.78 2.11 -2.60
N ASP A 71 -12.77 2.22 -3.48
CA ASP A 71 -13.12 1.12 -4.38
C ASP A 71 -12.27 1.12 -5.66
N VAL A 72 -12.50 0.12 -6.51
CA VAL A 72 -11.77 -0.05 -7.77
C VAL A 72 -11.94 1.17 -8.68
N ASP A 73 -13.16 1.71 -8.78
CA ASP A 73 -13.43 2.85 -9.65
C ASP A 73 -12.68 4.09 -9.19
N SER A 74 -12.62 4.32 -7.88
CA SER A 74 -11.85 5.42 -7.30
C SER A 74 -10.35 5.27 -7.60
N HIS A 75 -9.82 4.07 -7.39
CA HIS A 75 -8.41 3.77 -7.69
C HIS A 75 -8.10 3.94 -9.17
N ALA A 76 -9.00 3.51 -10.05
CA ALA A 76 -8.82 3.66 -11.49
C ALA A 76 -8.74 5.14 -11.89
N ALA A 77 -9.65 5.97 -11.36
CA ALA A 77 -9.65 7.39 -11.62
C ALA A 77 -8.38 8.08 -11.08
N PHE A 78 -7.98 7.72 -9.86
CA PHE A 78 -6.77 8.27 -9.23
C PHE A 78 -5.51 7.90 -10.01
N ALA A 79 -5.36 6.63 -10.39
CA ALA A 79 -4.22 6.16 -11.15
C ALA A 79 -4.14 6.82 -12.54
N ASP A 80 -5.30 7.01 -13.18
CA ASP A 80 -5.37 7.66 -14.50
C ASP A 80 -5.03 9.14 -14.39
N GLU A 81 -5.60 9.85 -13.42
CA GLU A 81 -5.37 11.27 -13.22
C GLU A 81 -3.91 11.58 -12.91
N GLU A 82 -3.26 10.77 -12.09
CA GLU A 82 -1.87 10.95 -11.67
C GLU A 82 -0.86 10.17 -12.51
N ASP A 83 -1.33 9.41 -13.50
CA ASP A 83 -0.48 8.56 -14.36
C ASP A 83 0.40 7.60 -13.53
N LEU A 84 -0.23 6.89 -12.61
CA LEU A 84 0.48 5.99 -11.69
C LEU A 84 0.73 4.62 -12.30
N GLY A 85 1.98 4.15 -12.23
CA GLY A 85 2.35 2.78 -12.57
C GLY A 85 2.31 1.83 -11.36
N VAL A 86 2.25 2.38 -10.14
CA VAL A 86 2.15 1.58 -8.92
C VAL A 86 0.79 0.88 -8.86
N THR A 87 0.78 -0.36 -8.37
CA THR A 87 -0.46 -1.12 -8.23
C THR A 87 -1.20 -0.69 -6.96
N LEU A 88 -2.48 -0.36 -7.10
CA LEU A 88 -3.36 0.01 -5.99
C LEU A 88 -4.34 -1.13 -5.73
N LEU A 89 -4.49 -1.50 -4.45
CA LEU A 89 -5.41 -2.55 -4.02
C LEU A 89 -6.62 -1.92 -3.35
N ALA A 90 -7.81 -2.33 -3.77
CA ALA A 90 -9.06 -1.83 -3.20
C ALA A 90 -9.42 -2.65 -1.96
N ASP A 91 -9.66 -1.96 -0.84
CA ASP A 91 -10.03 -2.56 0.44
C ASP A 91 -11.29 -1.90 1.03
N PRO A 92 -12.43 -1.89 0.28
CA PRO A 92 -13.61 -1.12 0.70
C PRO A 92 -14.21 -1.58 2.04
N ASP A 93 -14.01 -2.85 2.42
CA ASP A 93 -14.51 -3.40 3.67
C ASP A 93 -13.46 -3.37 4.78
N ALA A 94 -12.28 -2.77 4.53
CA ALA A 94 -11.17 -2.67 5.47
C ALA A 94 -10.64 -4.03 5.95
N LYS A 95 -10.78 -5.08 5.15
CA LYS A 95 -10.33 -6.43 5.52
C LYS A 95 -8.82 -6.54 5.54
N ILE A 96 -8.14 -5.91 4.59
CA ILE A 96 -6.68 -5.91 4.54
C ILE A 96 -6.15 -5.08 5.71
N ALA A 97 -6.73 -3.91 5.95
CA ALA A 97 -6.36 -3.07 7.09
C ALA A 97 -6.52 -3.85 8.40
N GLU A 98 -7.63 -4.54 8.58
CA GLU A 98 -7.88 -5.36 9.77
C GLU A 98 -6.85 -6.48 9.91
N ALA A 99 -6.53 -7.18 8.82
CA ALA A 99 -5.57 -8.28 8.83
C ALA A 99 -4.17 -7.81 9.24
N PHE A 100 -3.78 -6.58 8.87
CA PHE A 100 -2.49 -6.00 9.23
C PHE A 100 -2.53 -5.17 10.51
N GLY A 101 -3.69 -5.08 11.16
CA GLY A 101 -3.84 -4.31 12.39
C GLY A 101 -3.76 -2.80 12.17
N VAL A 102 -3.99 -2.34 10.95
CA VAL A 102 -3.99 -0.90 10.63
C VAL A 102 -5.29 -0.28 11.13
N GLU A 103 -5.17 0.81 11.90
CA GLU A 103 -6.31 1.49 12.45
C GLU A 103 -7.12 2.16 11.35
N VAL A 104 -8.46 2.06 11.46
CA VAL A 104 -9.39 2.69 10.52
C VAL A 104 -10.28 3.63 11.30
N GLU A 105 -10.24 4.91 10.96
CA GLU A 105 -11.09 5.94 11.57
C GLU A 105 -11.94 6.60 10.48
N GLU A 106 -13.22 6.72 10.72
CA GLU A 106 -14.18 7.32 9.77
C GLU A 106 -14.09 6.68 8.37
N GLY A 107 -13.85 5.37 8.33
CA GLY A 107 -13.73 4.62 7.10
C GLY A 107 -12.42 4.79 6.35
N ARG A 108 -11.42 5.44 6.94
CA ARG A 108 -10.12 5.68 6.32
C ARG A 108 -8.99 5.00 7.09
N ALA A 109 -8.10 4.33 6.37
CA ALA A 109 -6.94 3.66 6.96
C ALA A 109 -5.89 4.67 7.41
N ALA A 110 -5.26 4.41 8.56
CA ALA A 110 -4.13 5.20 9.02
C ALA A 110 -2.94 5.03 8.06
N ARG A 111 -2.16 6.09 7.88
CA ARG A 111 -0.98 6.05 7.00
C ARG A 111 0.08 5.16 7.63
N THR A 112 0.29 3.99 7.05
CA THR A 112 1.17 2.95 7.59
C THR A 112 1.82 2.22 6.42
N THR A 113 3.13 1.98 6.49
CA THR A 113 3.84 1.24 5.45
C THR A 113 4.52 0.02 6.06
N PHE A 114 4.31 -1.13 5.44
CA PHE A 114 4.96 -2.39 5.81
C PHE A 114 5.96 -2.78 4.74
N VAL A 115 7.12 -3.26 5.18
CA VAL A 115 8.10 -3.92 4.31
C VAL A 115 8.05 -5.39 4.67
N CYS A 116 7.82 -6.25 3.70
CA CYS A 116 7.61 -7.68 3.91
C CYS A 116 8.54 -8.49 3.02
N ALA A 117 8.98 -9.65 3.53
CA ALA A 117 9.75 -10.62 2.76
C ALA A 117 9.70 -11.97 3.49
N GLY A 118 9.75 -13.08 2.75
CA GLY A 118 9.71 -14.41 3.34
C GLY A 118 8.45 -14.70 4.13
N GLY A 119 7.34 -14.07 3.78
CA GLY A 119 6.06 -14.23 4.46
C GLY A 119 5.99 -13.52 5.82
N GLN A 120 6.90 -12.61 6.12
CA GLN A 120 6.98 -11.91 7.40
C GLN A 120 7.10 -10.42 7.22
N ILE A 121 6.69 -9.68 8.26
CA ILE A 121 6.92 -8.23 8.34
C ILE A 121 8.40 -8.01 8.67
N CYS A 122 9.10 -7.23 7.85
CA CYS A 122 10.51 -6.89 8.05
C CYS A 122 10.68 -5.47 8.57
N GLY A 123 9.76 -4.58 8.26
CA GLY A 123 9.81 -3.18 8.69
C GLY A 123 8.43 -2.58 8.80
N LEU A 124 8.29 -1.57 9.64
CA LEU A 124 7.04 -0.86 9.88
C LEU A 124 7.33 0.63 10.00
N TYR A 125 6.56 1.43 9.26
CA TYR A 125 6.62 2.90 9.33
C TYR A 125 5.23 3.43 9.61
N GLU A 126 5.06 4.14 10.72
CA GLU A 126 3.78 4.73 11.13
C GLU A 126 3.88 6.24 11.19
N GLY A 127 2.78 6.93 10.84
CA GLY A 127 2.67 8.37 11.01
C GLY A 127 3.73 9.17 10.27
N VAL A 128 4.29 8.63 9.19
CA VAL A 128 5.35 9.28 8.43
C VAL A 128 4.77 10.37 7.54
N ARG A 129 5.62 11.34 7.19
CA ARG A 129 5.26 12.33 6.21
C ARG A 129 5.24 11.70 4.82
N PRO A 130 4.22 11.98 3.99
CA PRO A 130 4.19 11.46 2.63
C PRO A 130 5.39 11.91 1.79
N ASP A 131 5.85 13.14 2.01
CA ASP A 131 6.96 13.71 1.25
C ASP A 131 8.29 13.06 1.66
N GLY A 132 8.99 12.48 0.69
CA GLY A 132 10.27 11.82 0.92
C GLY A 132 10.19 10.41 1.50
N HIS A 133 9.01 9.94 1.92
CA HIS A 133 8.85 8.63 2.56
C HIS A 133 9.32 7.47 1.67
N ALA A 134 8.96 7.49 0.39
CA ALA A 134 9.27 6.41 -0.54
C ALA A 134 10.79 6.17 -0.70
N ARG A 135 11.60 7.18 -0.47
CA ARG A 135 13.06 7.06 -0.54
C ARG A 135 13.66 6.43 0.72
N ASN A 136 12.93 6.53 1.84
CA ASN A 136 13.40 6.06 3.14
C ASN A 136 12.96 4.62 3.45
N VAL A 137 12.05 4.08 2.67
CA VAL A 137 11.55 2.71 2.81
C VAL A 137 12.44 1.61 2.15
#